data_3a70393efd71c8319204cc8f41e4a65c
#
_entry.id   3a70393efd71c8319204cc8f41e4a65c
#
_cell.length_a   1.000
_cell.length_b   1.000
_cell.length_c   1.000
_cell.angle_alpha   90.00
_cell.angle_beta   90.00
_cell.angle_gamma   90.00
#
_symmetry.space_group_name_H-M   'P 1'
#
loop_
_entity.id
_entity.type
_entity.pdbx_description
1 polymer ?
#
loop_
_entity_poly.entity_id
_entity_poly.type
_entity_poly.pdbx_seq_one_letter_code
_entity_poly.pdbx_strand_id
1 'polypeptide(L)'
;MKTWILPVEGTMYRVVLEKDTLDIWVNGVKVEMAGEFTDEGTETHFAIGAQPAFVRAVSSGRRREGIIHSLFIHDSEVPEYFE
;
A
#
# COMPACT_ATOMS: atom_id res chain seq x y z
N MET A 1 -7.05 -1.59 -9.74
CA MET A 1 -5.87 -1.89 -8.89
C MET A 1 -4.99 -0.66 -8.76
N LYS A 2 -4.35 -0.51 -7.64
CA LYS A 2 -3.32 0.50 -7.45
C LYS A 2 -1.94 -0.15 -7.51
N THR A 3 -0.99 0.56 -8.09
CA THR A 3 0.38 0.06 -8.29
C THR A 3 1.37 1.10 -7.81
N TRP A 4 2.39 0.63 -7.11
CA TRP A 4 3.55 1.45 -6.72
C TRP A 4 4.81 0.73 -7.18
N ILE A 5 5.78 1.49 -7.64
CA ILE A 5 7.10 0.98 -8.01
C ILE A 5 8.13 1.78 -7.23
N LEU A 6 8.96 1.09 -6.47
CA LEU A 6 9.92 1.75 -5.59
C LEU A 6 11.19 0.93 -5.44
N PRO A 7 12.33 1.60 -5.25
CA PRO A 7 13.56 0.90 -4.90
C PRO A 7 13.63 0.68 -3.39
N VAL A 8 13.98 -0.53 -2.99
CA VAL A 8 14.25 -0.89 -1.60
C VAL A 8 15.57 -1.65 -1.56
N GLU A 9 16.55 -1.10 -0.87
CA GLU A 9 17.89 -1.71 -0.73
C GLU A 9 18.49 -2.11 -2.08
N GLY A 10 18.37 -1.23 -3.07
CA GLY A 10 18.94 -1.45 -4.40
C GLY A 10 18.15 -2.37 -5.31
N THR A 11 17.01 -2.86 -4.86
CA THR A 11 16.13 -3.72 -5.65
C THR A 11 14.83 -3.00 -5.95
N MET A 12 14.38 -3.04 -7.20
CA MET A 12 13.09 -2.46 -7.59
C MET A 12 11.96 -3.42 -7.24
N TYR A 13 10.97 -2.90 -6.56
CA TYR A 13 9.77 -3.65 -6.19
C TYR A 13 8.54 -3.06 -6.83
N ARG A 14 7.65 -3.93 -7.29
CA ARG A 14 6.32 -3.55 -7.76
C ARG A 14 5.30 -4.04 -6.75
N VAL A 15 4.56 -3.11 -6.16
CA VAL A 15 3.52 -3.41 -5.18
C VAL A 15 2.17 -3.14 -5.82
N VAL A 16 1.28 -4.13 -5.78
CA VAL A 16 -0.07 -4.02 -6.37
C VAL A 16 -1.10 -4.28 -5.28
N LEU A 17 -2.04 -3.37 -5.16
CA LEU A 17 -3.17 -3.49 -4.24
C LEU A 17 -4.46 -3.73 -5.02
N GLU A 18 -5.18 -4.81 -4.70
CA GLU A 18 -6.53 -5.02 -5.18
C GLU A 18 -7.50 -4.36 -4.20
N LYS A 19 -8.21 -3.33 -4.64
CA LYS A 19 -9.04 -2.50 -3.76
C LYS A 19 -10.26 -3.22 -3.21
N ASP A 20 -10.81 -4.18 -3.96
CA ASP A 20 -12.03 -4.88 -3.53
C ASP A 20 -11.76 -5.89 -2.42
N THR A 21 -10.63 -6.57 -2.48
CA THR A 21 -10.27 -7.61 -1.51
C THR A 21 -9.21 -7.15 -0.51
N LEU A 22 -8.52 -6.05 -0.80
CA LEU A 22 -7.37 -5.53 -0.07
C LEU A 22 -6.16 -6.47 -0.10
N ASP A 23 -6.12 -7.39 -1.06
CA ASP A 23 -4.95 -8.24 -1.27
C ASP A 23 -3.78 -7.42 -1.83
N ILE A 24 -2.57 -7.74 -1.37
CA ILE A 24 -1.35 -7.07 -1.80
C ILE A 24 -0.38 -8.09 -2.38
N TRP A 25 0.17 -7.76 -3.54
CA TRP A 25 1.21 -8.54 -4.21
C TRP A 25 2.49 -7.71 -4.28
N VAL A 26 3.61 -8.33 -3.95
CA VAL A 26 4.93 -7.73 -4.08
C VAL A 26 5.70 -8.56 -5.10
N ASN A 27 6.04 -7.96 -6.23
CA ASN A 27 6.68 -8.63 -7.37
C ASN A 27 5.92 -9.88 -7.80
N GLY A 28 4.59 -9.79 -7.83
CA GLY A 28 3.73 -10.88 -8.29
C GLY A 28 3.45 -11.97 -7.26
N VAL A 29 3.95 -11.83 -6.04
CA VAL A 29 3.73 -12.78 -4.95
C VAL A 29 2.78 -12.15 -3.94
N LYS A 30 1.68 -12.85 -3.63
CA LYS A 30 0.74 -12.39 -2.62
C LYS A 30 1.40 -12.48 -1.24
N VAL A 31 1.36 -11.39 -0.47
CA VAL A 31 2.03 -11.32 0.83
C VAL A 31 1.05 -11.42 1.98
N GLU A 32 1.55 -11.84 3.13
CA GLU A 32 0.78 -11.82 4.37
C GLU A 32 0.64 -10.39 4.88
N MET A 33 -0.51 -10.09 5.44
CA MET A 33 -0.87 -8.75 5.88
C MET A 33 -1.49 -8.78 7.26
N ALA A 34 -1.30 -7.69 8.01
CA ALA A 34 -1.97 -7.49 9.29
C ALA A 34 -2.65 -6.11 9.27
N GLY A 35 -3.95 -6.11 9.51
CA GLY A 35 -4.72 -4.87 9.55
C GLY A 35 -4.73 -4.23 10.93
N GLU A 36 -4.77 -2.91 10.97
CA GLU A 36 -4.85 -2.13 12.19
C GLU A 36 -5.78 -0.94 11.97
N PHE A 37 -6.66 -0.68 12.94
CA PHE A 37 -7.49 0.52 12.92
C PHE A 37 -6.77 1.64 13.66
N THR A 38 -6.71 2.82 13.04
CA THR A 38 -6.09 4.00 13.61
C THR A 38 -7.07 5.17 13.59
N ASP A 39 -6.72 6.28 14.26
CA ASP A 39 -7.52 7.51 14.24
C ASP A 39 -7.62 8.10 12.84
N GLU A 40 -6.66 7.80 11.97
CA GLU A 40 -6.62 8.33 10.60
C GLU A 40 -7.25 7.40 9.56
N GLY A 41 -7.62 6.18 9.95
CA GLY A 41 -8.21 5.20 9.05
C GLY A 41 -7.70 3.80 9.35
N THR A 42 -7.61 2.96 8.31
CA THR A 42 -7.12 1.59 8.43
C THR A 42 -5.72 1.49 7.86
N GLU A 43 -4.83 0.81 8.56
CA GLU A 43 -3.48 0.51 8.05
C GLU A 43 -3.35 -0.99 7.85
N THR A 44 -2.85 -1.38 6.68
CA THR A 44 -2.56 -2.79 6.35
C THR A 44 -1.05 -2.93 6.27
N HIS A 45 -0.47 -3.66 7.21
CA HIS A 45 0.98 -3.80 7.36
C HIS A 45 1.47 -5.07 6.68
N PHE A 46 2.60 -4.94 6.00
CA PHE A 46 3.27 -6.05 5.30
C PHE A 46 4.75 -5.73 5.16
N ALA A 47 5.50 -6.62 4.53
CA ALA A 47 6.93 -6.39 4.29
C ALA A 47 7.22 -6.29 2.80
N ILE A 48 8.12 -5.39 2.44
CA ILE A 48 8.70 -5.30 1.11
C ILE A 48 10.17 -5.67 1.26
N GLY A 49 10.53 -6.87 0.79
CA GLY A 49 11.82 -7.43 1.13
C GLY A 49 11.93 -7.61 2.63
N ALA A 50 12.95 -7.02 3.26
CA ALA A 50 13.14 -7.05 4.71
C ALA A 50 12.59 -5.79 5.40
N GLN A 51 11.98 -4.87 4.67
CA GLN A 51 11.54 -3.59 5.21
C GLN A 51 10.04 -3.58 5.51
N PRO A 52 9.63 -3.10 6.69
CA PRO A 52 8.20 -2.97 7.01
C PRO A 52 7.58 -1.83 6.20
N ALA A 53 6.36 -2.07 5.74
CA ALA A 53 5.59 -1.10 4.98
C ALA A 53 4.13 -1.20 5.37
N PHE A 54 3.33 -0.19 5.00
CA PHE A 54 1.89 -0.29 5.20
C PHE A 54 1.14 0.53 4.15
N VAL A 55 -0.10 0.12 3.89
CA VAL A 55 -1.04 0.87 3.08
C VAL A 55 -2.08 1.46 4.02
N ARG A 56 -2.23 2.78 4.00
CA ARG A 56 -3.27 3.48 4.76
C ARG A 56 -4.48 3.71 3.88
N ALA A 57 -5.65 3.35 4.38
CA ALA A 57 -6.92 3.57 3.71
C ALA A 57 -7.69 4.63 4.49
N VAL A 58 -7.98 5.76 3.85
CA VAL A 58 -8.65 6.90 4.48
C VAL A 58 -9.82 7.33 3.61
N SER A 59 -10.98 7.62 4.22
CA SER A 59 -12.10 8.19 3.49
C SER A 59 -11.76 9.62 3.06
N SER A 60 -11.94 9.93 1.78
CA SER A 60 -11.70 11.26 1.26
C SER A 60 -12.74 12.30 1.72
N GLY A 61 -13.87 11.83 2.23
CA GLY A 61 -15.02 12.70 2.53
C GLY A 61 -15.77 13.12 1.28
N ARG A 62 -15.36 12.65 0.11
CA ARG A 62 -15.99 12.96 -1.17
C ARG A 62 -16.54 11.69 -1.80
N ARG A 63 -17.80 11.72 -2.23
CA ARG A 63 -18.46 10.56 -2.80
C ARG A 63 -17.76 10.00 -4.04
N ARG A 64 -17.15 10.87 -4.85
CA ARG A 64 -16.50 10.45 -6.12
C ARG A 64 -15.16 9.78 -5.91
N GLU A 65 -14.45 10.15 -4.87
CA GLU A 65 -13.11 9.61 -4.64
C GLU A 65 -13.12 8.36 -3.76
N GLY A 66 -14.14 8.20 -2.92
CA GLY A 66 -14.25 7.05 -2.04
C GLY A 66 -13.10 6.97 -1.06
N ILE A 67 -12.46 5.80 -1.00
CA ILE A 67 -11.35 5.54 -0.09
C ILE A 67 -10.03 5.78 -0.82
N ILE A 68 -9.16 6.57 -0.21
CA ILE A 68 -7.82 6.83 -0.74
C ILE A 68 -6.85 5.86 -0.08
N HIS A 69 -6.10 5.13 -0.91
CA HIS A 69 -5.08 4.19 -0.44
C HIS A 69 -3.70 4.78 -0.71
N SER A 70 -2.85 4.81 0.31
CA SER A 70 -1.49 5.35 0.22
C SER A 70 -0.50 4.35 0.78
N LEU A 71 0.60 4.13 0.07
CA LEU A 71 1.67 3.23 0.52
C LEU A 71 2.75 4.04 1.23
N PHE A 72 3.17 3.56 2.40
CA PHE A 72 4.23 4.17 3.19
C PHE A 72 5.34 3.15 3.45
N ILE A 73 6.57 3.61 3.35
CA ILE A 73 7.75 2.87 3.76
C ILE A 73 8.72 3.88 4.41
N HIS A 74 9.30 3.52 5.55
CA HIS A 74 10.18 4.43 6.33
C HIS A 74 9.50 5.78 6.62
N ASP A 75 8.21 5.75 6.96
CA ASP A 75 7.39 6.93 7.26
C ASP A 75 7.26 7.92 6.09
N SER A 76 7.62 7.49 4.89
CA SER A 76 7.50 8.30 3.68
C SER A 76 6.47 7.70 2.74
N GLU A 77 5.61 8.56 2.20
CA GLU A 77 4.63 8.11 1.20
C GLU A 77 5.32 7.84 -0.13
N VAL A 78 4.96 6.71 -0.74
CA VAL A 78 5.46 6.33 -2.06
C VAL A 78 4.45 6.82 -3.11
N PRO A 79 4.89 7.60 -4.11
CA PRO A 79 3.98 8.04 -5.17
C PRO A 79 3.39 6.86 -5.93
N GLU A 80 2.10 6.96 -6.26
CA GLU A 80 1.43 5.93 -7.05
C GLU A 80 1.99 5.92 -8.48
N TYR A 81 2.17 4.72 -9.05
CA TYR A 81 2.59 4.56 -10.43
C TYR A 81 1.38 4.59 -11.36
N PHE A 82 1.41 5.46 -12.35
CA PHE A 82 0.38 5.56 -13.39
C PHE A 82 0.98 5.16 -14.74
N GLU A 83 0.31 4.27 -15.42
CA GLU A 83 0.71 3.86 -16.76
C GLU A 83 0.25 4.88 -17.82
#